data_6296a44adad4eaeab10e96aecb73ba8b
#
_entry.id   6296a44adad4eaeab10e96aecb73ba8b
#
_cell.length_a   1.000
_cell.length_b   1.000
_cell.length_c   1.000
_cell.angle_alpha   90.00
_cell.angle_beta   90.00
_cell.angle_gamma   90.00
#
_symmetry.space_group_name_H-M   'P 1'
#
loop_
_entity.id
_entity.type
_entity.pdbx_description
1 polymer ?
#
loop_
_entity_poly.entity_id
_entity_poly.type
_entity_poly.pdbx_seq_one_letter_code
_entity_poly.pdbx_strand_id
1 'polypeptide(L)'
;MRITDLPALSAADLTGNDVVAVDHNTGSGIETRKLTWKNLLNKIYPVGSLYMSAKATSPAELFGGTWEQIKDRFILAAGDTYAAGSTGGEATHTLTVNEMPRHNHDHVMWYRDQKFGLNGRGGDVGSLQLEFSSADCTDGICTDFKGDSQPHNNLPPYLTAYIWRRIA
;
A
#
# COMPACT_ATOMS: atom_id res chain seq x y z
N MET A 1 40.79 -39.49 -5.16
CA MET A 1 40.16 -38.48 -5.97
C MET A 1 39.92 -37.27 -5.07
N ARG A 2 40.44 -36.11 -5.40
CA ARG A 2 40.19 -34.89 -4.62
C ARG A 2 38.88 -34.24 -5.10
N ILE A 3 38.18 -33.54 -4.22
CA ILE A 3 36.95 -32.82 -4.58
C ILE A 3 37.22 -31.83 -5.73
N THR A 4 38.40 -31.24 -5.78
CA THR A 4 38.86 -30.33 -6.83
C THR A 4 39.01 -30.96 -8.22
N ASP A 5 39.05 -32.29 -8.29
CA ASP A 5 39.23 -33.05 -9.55
C ASP A 5 37.88 -33.43 -10.18
N LEU A 6 36.75 -33.09 -9.51
CA LEU A 6 35.41 -33.31 -10.01
C LEU A 6 35.00 -32.21 -11.00
N PRO A 7 34.31 -32.57 -12.10
CA PRO A 7 33.74 -31.55 -12.99
C PRO A 7 32.75 -30.67 -12.21
N ALA A 8 32.80 -29.39 -12.51
CA ALA A 8 31.84 -28.45 -11.90
C ALA A 8 30.43 -28.73 -12.42
N LEU A 9 29.48 -28.87 -11.51
CA LEU A 9 28.05 -28.92 -11.84
C LEU A 9 27.57 -27.49 -12.10
N SER A 10 26.90 -27.27 -13.26
CA SER A 10 26.31 -25.97 -13.55
C SER A 10 25.03 -25.74 -12.72
N ALA A 11 24.71 -24.49 -12.44
CA ALA A 11 23.46 -24.14 -11.74
C ALA A 11 22.20 -24.61 -12.51
N ALA A 12 22.28 -24.73 -13.84
CA ALA A 12 21.20 -25.21 -14.68
C ALA A 12 20.92 -26.71 -14.53
N ASP A 13 21.95 -27.46 -14.14
CA ASP A 13 21.86 -28.91 -13.99
C ASP A 13 21.49 -29.35 -12.55
N LEU A 14 21.44 -28.40 -11.61
CA LEU A 14 21.03 -28.68 -10.22
C LEU A 14 19.57 -29.05 -10.13
N THR A 15 19.28 -30.18 -9.52
CA THR A 15 17.93 -30.67 -9.23
C THR A 15 17.65 -30.74 -7.74
N GLY A 16 16.38 -30.79 -7.35
CA GLY A 16 16.02 -30.94 -5.93
C GLY A 16 16.52 -32.23 -5.26
N ASN A 17 16.93 -33.23 -6.09
CA ASN A 17 17.43 -34.52 -5.63
C ASN A 17 18.96 -34.57 -5.50
N ASP A 18 19.67 -33.56 -6.02
CA ASP A 18 21.10 -33.48 -5.90
C ASP A 18 21.52 -33.34 -4.43
N VAL A 19 22.66 -33.93 -4.10
CA VAL A 19 23.13 -34.00 -2.73
C VAL A 19 24.54 -33.45 -2.59
N VAL A 20 24.76 -32.78 -1.48
CA VAL A 20 26.05 -32.32 -1.02
C VAL A 20 26.44 -33.16 0.21
N ALA A 21 27.66 -33.69 0.24
CA ALA A 21 28.20 -34.30 1.45
C ALA A 21 28.56 -33.18 2.43
N VAL A 22 28.03 -33.26 3.63
CA VAL A 22 28.34 -32.34 4.73
C VAL A 22 28.80 -33.10 5.96
N ASP A 23 29.81 -32.59 6.62
CA ASP A 23 30.25 -33.10 7.90
C ASP A 23 29.37 -32.48 9.00
N HIS A 24 28.60 -33.33 9.66
CA HIS A 24 27.68 -32.97 10.73
C HIS A 24 28.31 -33.29 12.09
N ASN A 25 28.43 -32.26 12.93
CA ASN A 25 28.88 -32.44 14.30
C ASN A 25 27.69 -32.88 15.17
N THR A 26 27.78 -34.11 15.69
CA THR A 26 26.74 -34.71 16.54
C THR A 26 26.93 -34.42 18.02
N GLY A 27 27.99 -33.69 18.41
CA GLY A 27 28.41 -33.52 19.81
C GLY A 27 29.23 -34.71 20.37
N SER A 28 29.14 -35.91 19.78
CA SER A 28 29.92 -37.08 20.09
C SER A 28 30.97 -37.43 19.02
N GLY A 29 30.94 -36.70 17.89
CA GLY A 29 31.84 -36.90 16.77
C GLY A 29 31.37 -36.22 15.50
N ILE A 30 32.11 -36.36 14.44
CA ILE A 30 31.78 -35.87 13.11
C ILE A 30 31.28 -37.03 12.26
N GLU A 31 30.10 -36.89 11.67
CA GLU A 31 29.51 -37.83 10.72
C GLU A 31 29.29 -37.16 9.37
N THR A 32 29.75 -37.78 8.30
CA THR A 32 29.45 -37.31 6.96
C THR A 32 28.03 -37.71 6.58
N ARG A 33 27.17 -36.73 6.28
CA ARG A 33 25.78 -36.90 5.90
C ARG A 33 25.48 -36.24 4.56
N LYS A 34 24.42 -36.69 3.89
CA LYS A 34 23.94 -36.07 2.68
C LYS A 34 22.98 -34.94 3.02
N LEU A 35 23.17 -33.79 2.41
CA LEU A 35 22.22 -32.67 2.41
C LEU A 35 21.65 -32.54 0.99
N THR A 36 20.34 -32.71 0.84
CA THR A 36 19.69 -32.46 -0.46
C THR A 36 19.56 -30.98 -0.71
N TRP A 37 19.64 -30.57 -1.97
CA TRP A 37 19.39 -29.18 -2.37
C TRP A 37 18.02 -28.68 -1.89
N LYS A 38 16.99 -29.51 -2.00
CA LYS A 38 15.65 -29.24 -1.47
C LYS A 38 15.65 -28.91 0.03
N ASN A 39 16.39 -29.67 0.83
CA ASN A 39 16.45 -29.43 2.27
C ASN A 39 17.20 -28.15 2.61
N LEU A 40 18.26 -27.83 1.86
CA LEU A 40 18.98 -26.57 2.01
C LEU A 40 18.06 -25.38 1.71
N LEU A 41 17.35 -25.41 0.58
CA LEU A 41 16.43 -24.34 0.20
C LEU A 41 15.26 -24.17 1.16
N ASN A 42 14.75 -25.26 1.74
CA ASN A 42 13.72 -25.21 2.78
C ASN A 42 14.20 -24.48 4.05
N LYS A 43 15.50 -24.44 4.28
CA LYS A 43 16.10 -23.69 5.40
C LYS A 43 16.31 -22.21 5.05
N ILE A 44 16.68 -21.92 3.80
CA ILE A 44 16.90 -20.54 3.32
C ILE A 44 15.56 -19.82 3.13
N TYR A 45 14.59 -20.49 2.52
CA TYR A 45 13.25 -19.98 2.27
C TYR A 45 12.20 -20.93 2.86
N PRO A 46 11.97 -20.91 4.17
CA PRO A 46 10.88 -21.68 4.76
C PRO A 46 9.51 -21.21 4.22
N VAL A 47 8.47 -22.03 4.35
CA VAL A 47 7.10 -21.65 4.01
C VAL A 47 6.73 -20.34 4.74
N GLY A 48 6.15 -19.39 4.00
CA GLY A 48 5.87 -18.02 4.48
C GLY A 48 6.94 -16.98 4.10
N SER A 49 8.13 -17.41 3.64
CA SER A 49 9.18 -16.47 3.19
C SER A 49 8.73 -15.66 1.99
N LEU A 50 9.21 -14.41 1.89
CA LEU A 50 9.08 -13.56 0.73
C LEU A 50 10.37 -13.59 -0.10
N TYR A 51 10.21 -13.60 -1.42
CA TYR A 51 11.28 -13.42 -2.39
C TYR A 51 10.96 -12.22 -3.27
N MET A 52 11.93 -11.32 -3.46
CA MET A 52 11.77 -10.13 -4.29
C MET A 52 12.82 -10.10 -5.39
N SER A 53 12.40 -9.74 -6.60
CA SER A 53 13.28 -9.69 -7.78
C SER A 53 12.79 -8.63 -8.78
N ALA A 54 13.73 -8.01 -9.48
CA ALA A 54 13.42 -7.21 -10.66
C ALA A 54 13.06 -8.06 -11.89
N LYS A 55 13.31 -9.39 -11.84
CA LYS A 55 12.99 -10.32 -12.93
C LYS A 55 11.69 -11.05 -12.64
N ALA A 56 10.90 -11.29 -13.68
CA ALA A 56 9.61 -11.98 -13.61
C ALA A 56 9.72 -13.50 -13.35
N THR A 57 10.94 -14.07 -13.41
CA THR A 57 11.18 -15.50 -13.20
C THR A 57 10.63 -15.93 -11.85
N SER A 58 9.80 -16.97 -11.87
CA SER A 58 9.24 -17.51 -10.62
C SER A 58 10.34 -18.13 -9.76
N PRO A 59 10.32 -17.92 -8.44
CA PRO A 59 11.25 -18.63 -7.54
C PRO A 59 11.10 -20.16 -7.61
N ALA A 60 9.94 -20.67 -8.04
CA ALA A 60 9.74 -22.09 -8.26
C ALA A 60 10.68 -22.66 -9.33
N GLU A 61 11.02 -21.89 -10.36
CA GLU A 61 11.97 -22.28 -11.41
C GLU A 61 13.41 -22.26 -10.89
N LEU A 62 13.71 -21.38 -9.93
CA LEU A 62 15.06 -21.21 -9.39
C LEU A 62 15.33 -22.17 -8.23
N PHE A 63 14.34 -22.38 -7.37
CA PHE A 63 14.52 -23.02 -6.07
C PHE A 63 13.56 -24.19 -5.84
N GLY A 64 12.62 -24.42 -6.76
CA GLY A 64 11.53 -25.35 -6.52
C GLY A 64 10.52 -24.84 -5.48
N GLY A 65 9.63 -25.72 -5.02
CA GLY A 65 8.54 -25.37 -4.11
C GLY A 65 7.38 -24.71 -4.82
N THR A 66 6.38 -24.29 -4.06
CA THR A 66 5.19 -23.58 -4.57
C THR A 66 5.17 -22.14 -4.08
N TRP A 67 5.01 -21.23 -5.00
CA TRP A 67 5.07 -19.79 -4.73
C TRP A 67 3.85 -19.08 -5.31
N GLU A 68 3.35 -18.13 -4.55
CA GLU A 68 2.26 -17.25 -4.95
C GLU A 68 2.81 -15.83 -5.16
N GLN A 69 2.52 -15.22 -6.30
CA GLN A 69 2.91 -13.84 -6.58
C GLN A 69 1.98 -12.87 -5.86
N ILE A 70 2.57 -11.92 -5.12
CA ILE A 70 1.87 -10.77 -4.55
C ILE A 70 1.87 -9.67 -5.59
N LYS A 71 0.67 -9.17 -5.96
CA LYS A 71 0.47 -8.17 -7.01
C LYS A 71 -0.22 -6.93 -6.46
N ASP A 72 0.15 -5.77 -7.00
CA ASP A 72 -0.54 -4.48 -6.82
C ASP A 72 -0.75 -4.11 -5.34
N ARG A 73 0.25 -4.40 -4.48
CA ARG A 73 0.22 -4.14 -3.05
C ARG A 73 1.55 -3.64 -2.53
N PHE A 74 1.51 -2.72 -1.58
CA PHE A 74 2.64 -2.42 -0.71
C PHE A 74 2.75 -3.46 0.40
N ILE A 75 3.97 -3.78 0.82
CA ILE A 75 4.20 -4.65 1.96
C ILE A 75 4.32 -3.79 3.21
N LEU A 76 3.40 -4.01 4.15
CA LEU A 76 3.42 -3.41 5.47
C LEU A 76 3.93 -4.43 6.49
N ALA A 77 4.82 -4.01 7.38
CA ALA A 77 5.28 -4.88 8.45
C ALA A 77 4.13 -5.23 9.40
N ALA A 78 3.97 -6.53 9.69
CA ALA A 78 3.01 -6.99 10.68
C ALA A 78 3.42 -6.57 12.10
N GLY A 79 2.44 -6.32 12.96
CA GLY A 79 2.62 -5.92 14.34
C GLY A 79 1.32 -6.08 15.13
N ASP A 80 1.24 -5.40 16.27
CA ASP A 80 0.08 -5.50 17.17
C ASP A 80 -1.21 -4.96 16.53
N THR A 81 -1.10 -3.96 15.66
CA THR A 81 -2.25 -3.35 14.98
C THR A 81 -2.63 -4.08 13.69
N TYR A 82 -1.62 -4.55 12.94
CA TYR A 82 -1.81 -5.20 11.63
C TYR A 82 -1.29 -6.63 11.70
N ALA A 83 -2.20 -7.58 11.74
CA ALA A 83 -1.84 -9.00 11.79
C ALA A 83 -1.20 -9.46 10.46
N ALA A 84 -0.29 -10.43 10.54
CA ALA A 84 0.33 -11.01 9.35
C ALA A 84 -0.72 -11.58 8.39
N GLY A 85 -0.62 -11.25 7.11
CA GLY A 85 -1.55 -11.68 6.06
C GLY A 85 -2.81 -10.84 5.93
N SER A 86 -3.05 -9.84 6.81
CA SER A 86 -4.16 -8.88 6.63
C SER A 86 -3.94 -8.03 5.38
N THR A 87 -5.03 -7.55 4.80
CA THR A 87 -5.02 -6.68 3.62
C THR A 87 -5.89 -5.46 3.86
N GLY A 88 -5.50 -4.31 3.29
CA GLY A 88 -6.25 -3.07 3.42
C GLY A 88 -5.63 -1.96 2.60
N GLY A 89 -6.13 -0.73 2.81
CA GLY A 89 -5.71 0.46 2.07
C GLY A 89 -6.33 0.56 0.67
N GLU A 90 -6.20 1.73 0.09
CA GLU A 90 -6.68 2.05 -1.25
C GLU A 90 -5.65 2.91 -2.00
N ALA A 91 -5.52 2.68 -3.31
CA ALA A 91 -4.56 3.39 -4.16
C ALA A 91 -5.03 4.79 -4.53
N THR A 92 -6.33 5.01 -4.57
CA THR A 92 -6.95 6.32 -4.83
C THR A 92 -8.04 6.56 -3.82
N HIS A 93 -8.20 7.80 -3.38
CA HIS A 93 -9.20 8.19 -2.38
C HIS A 93 -9.96 9.44 -2.80
N THR A 94 -11.29 9.46 -2.62
CA THR A 94 -12.10 10.65 -2.75
C THR A 94 -12.44 11.17 -1.36
N LEU A 95 -12.00 12.39 -1.06
CA LEU A 95 -12.25 13.01 0.25
C LEU A 95 -13.75 13.10 0.55
N THR A 96 -14.12 12.70 1.74
CA THR A 96 -15.45 12.90 2.31
C THR A 96 -15.51 14.21 3.10
N VAL A 97 -16.71 14.73 3.35
CA VAL A 97 -16.90 15.93 4.17
C VAL A 97 -16.30 15.78 5.56
N ASN A 98 -16.35 14.58 6.13
CA ASN A 98 -15.82 14.31 7.49
C ASN A 98 -14.30 14.30 7.55
N GLU A 99 -13.60 14.15 6.43
CA GLU A 99 -12.14 14.14 6.35
C GLU A 99 -11.55 15.53 6.15
N MET A 100 -12.41 16.50 5.83
CA MET A 100 -11.98 17.90 5.77
C MET A 100 -11.81 18.48 7.18
N PRO A 101 -10.74 19.22 7.45
CA PRO A 101 -10.65 19.99 8.69
C PRO A 101 -11.86 20.89 8.88
N ARG A 102 -12.35 21.00 10.11
CA ARG A 102 -13.43 21.95 10.41
C ARG A 102 -12.95 23.36 10.11
N HIS A 103 -13.65 24.06 9.22
CA HIS A 103 -13.35 25.43 8.82
C HIS A 103 -14.65 26.21 8.60
N ASN A 104 -14.54 27.53 8.62
CA ASN A 104 -15.60 28.46 8.29
C ASN A 104 -15.08 29.52 7.33
N HIS A 105 -15.97 30.18 6.65
CA HIS A 105 -15.70 31.35 5.84
C HIS A 105 -16.49 32.52 6.40
N ASP A 106 -15.80 33.58 6.82
CA ASP A 106 -16.45 34.81 7.25
C ASP A 106 -16.72 35.68 6.01
N HIS A 107 -17.98 35.93 5.74
CA HIS A 107 -18.40 36.87 4.71
C HIS A 107 -18.64 38.22 5.32
N VAL A 108 -17.82 39.21 5.00
CA VAL A 108 -18.10 40.61 5.33
C VAL A 108 -18.99 41.17 4.25
N MET A 109 -20.26 41.31 4.54
CA MET A 109 -21.20 42.04 3.65
C MET A 109 -20.98 43.53 3.87
N TRP A 110 -20.38 44.22 2.92
CA TRP A 110 -20.37 45.67 2.89
C TRP A 110 -21.70 46.16 2.34
N TYR A 111 -22.60 46.53 3.22
CA TYR A 111 -23.77 47.31 2.80
C TYR A 111 -23.29 48.71 2.39
N ARG A 112 -23.11 48.93 1.11
CA ARG A 112 -23.06 50.29 0.59
C ARG A 112 -24.44 50.86 0.77
N ASP A 113 -24.54 52.01 1.47
CA ASP A 113 -25.72 52.82 1.79
C ASP A 113 -26.79 52.85 0.64
N GLN A 114 -27.44 51.76 0.42
CA GLN A 114 -28.68 51.75 -0.33
C GLN A 114 -29.80 51.98 0.69
N LYS A 115 -30.25 53.22 0.76
CA LYS A 115 -31.54 53.56 1.38
C LYS A 115 -32.58 52.67 0.72
N PHE A 116 -32.89 51.52 1.31
CA PHE A 116 -34.11 50.83 1.03
C PHE A 116 -35.21 51.78 1.49
N GLY A 117 -35.84 52.50 0.54
CA GLY A 117 -37.00 53.30 0.78
C GLY A 117 -38.15 52.41 1.15
N LEU A 118 -38.24 52.06 2.40
CA LEU A 118 -39.48 51.64 3.01
C LEU A 118 -40.28 52.94 3.19
N ASN A 119 -41.28 53.15 2.35
CA ASN A 119 -42.26 54.26 2.46
C ASN A 119 -42.75 54.33 3.92
N GLY A 120 -42.28 55.32 4.63
CA GLY A 120 -42.78 55.92 5.80
C GLY A 120 -43.54 55.10 6.80
N ARG A 121 -42.85 54.63 7.79
CA ARG A 121 -43.25 54.61 9.21
C ARG A 121 -42.07 54.10 10.02
N GLY A 122 -41.63 54.91 10.98
CA GLY A 122 -40.63 54.48 11.98
C GLY A 122 -41.20 53.34 12.80
N GLY A 123 -40.68 52.16 12.56
CA GLY A 123 -40.85 50.96 13.36
C GLY A 123 -39.52 50.27 13.46
N ASP A 124 -39.17 49.82 14.65
CA ASP A 124 -38.00 49.03 14.95
C ASP A 124 -37.67 48.08 13.80
N VAL A 125 -36.49 48.21 13.18
CA VAL A 125 -35.95 47.25 12.25
C VAL A 125 -35.55 46.00 13.06
N GLY A 126 -36.54 45.15 13.32
CA GLY A 126 -36.31 43.78 13.72
C GLY A 126 -35.37 43.15 12.68
N SER A 127 -34.40 42.43 13.15
CA SER A 127 -33.38 41.72 12.33
C SER A 127 -34.02 41.12 11.09
N LEU A 128 -33.75 41.73 9.91
CA LEU A 128 -34.07 41.11 8.63
C LEU A 128 -33.23 39.88 8.49
N GLN A 129 -33.80 38.74 8.81
CA GLN A 129 -33.21 37.43 8.50
C GLN A 129 -33.44 37.21 7.01
N LEU A 130 -32.46 37.56 6.19
CA LEU A 130 -32.46 37.19 4.79
C LEU A 130 -32.21 35.70 4.68
N GLU A 131 -33.24 34.92 4.51
CA GLU A 131 -33.09 33.50 4.16
C GLU A 131 -32.69 33.43 2.68
N PHE A 132 -31.38 33.23 2.44
CA PHE A 132 -30.89 32.88 1.12
C PHE A 132 -31.08 31.38 0.90
N SER A 133 -31.97 31.04 -0.02
CA SER A 133 -32.07 29.64 -0.47
C SER A 133 -30.80 29.30 -1.26
N SER A 134 -30.25 28.14 -1.01
CA SER A 134 -29.01 27.64 -1.66
C SER A 134 -29.15 27.43 -3.19
N ALA A 135 -30.29 27.77 -3.77
CA ALA A 135 -30.60 27.54 -5.18
C ALA A 135 -30.33 28.73 -6.10
N ASP A 136 -30.14 29.95 -5.54
CA ASP A 136 -30.06 31.18 -6.34
C ASP A 136 -28.89 32.05 -5.91
N CYS A 137 -27.68 31.65 -6.31
CA CYS A 137 -26.47 32.45 -6.13
C CYS A 137 -26.21 33.39 -7.32
N THR A 138 -27.22 34.05 -7.84
CA THR A 138 -27.09 34.94 -9.01
C THR A 138 -26.54 36.35 -8.68
N ASP A 139 -26.50 36.74 -7.40
CA ASP A 139 -26.16 38.11 -7.01
C ASP A 139 -24.79 38.31 -6.33
N GLY A 140 -23.81 37.43 -6.58
CA GLY A 140 -22.41 37.66 -6.16
C GLY A 140 -22.16 37.55 -4.65
N ILE A 141 -23.11 37.06 -3.86
CA ILE A 141 -22.99 36.87 -2.39
C ILE A 141 -22.50 35.46 -2.04
N CYS A 142 -22.54 34.54 -2.97
CA CYS A 142 -22.12 33.16 -2.75
C CYS A 142 -20.70 32.90 -3.26
N THR A 143 -19.99 32.07 -2.57
CA THR A 143 -18.74 31.51 -3.10
C THR A 143 -19.07 30.37 -4.07
N ASP A 144 -18.46 30.37 -5.25
CA ASP A 144 -18.60 29.28 -6.19
C ASP A 144 -18.11 27.96 -5.57
N PHE A 145 -18.79 26.90 -5.94
CA PHE A 145 -18.26 25.57 -5.66
C PHE A 145 -16.91 25.39 -6.38
N LYS A 146 -15.90 24.90 -5.68
CA LYS A 146 -14.59 24.58 -6.25
C LYS A 146 -14.28 23.14 -5.95
N GLY A 147 -13.72 22.44 -6.95
CA GLY A 147 -13.40 21.02 -6.90
C GLY A 147 -14.49 20.13 -7.51
N ASP A 148 -14.06 19.04 -8.15
CA ASP A 148 -14.91 18.12 -8.91
C ASP A 148 -15.14 16.80 -8.16
N SER A 149 -14.81 16.72 -6.87
CA SER A 149 -14.88 15.47 -6.07
C SER A 149 -14.14 14.30 -6.71
N GLN A 150 -13.08 14.60 -7.49
CA GLN A 150 -12.28 13.57 -8.11
C GLN A 150 -11.36 12.89 -7.09
N PRO A 151 -11.12 11.57 -7.24
CA PRO A 151 -10.20 10.88 -6.37
C PRO A 151 -8.76 11.37 -6.59
N HIS A 152 -8.02 11.49 -5.51
CA HIS A 152 -6.58 11.78 -5.56
C HIS A 152 -5.75 10.49 -5.40
N ASN A 153 -4.51 10.55 -5.86
CA ASN A 153 -3.56 9.46 -5.73
C ASN A 153 -3.02 9.38 -4.29
N ASN A 154 -3.09 8.18 -3.70
CA ASN A 154 -2.55 7.86 -2.38
C ASN A 154 -1.17 7.19 -2.44
N LEU A 155 -0.65 6.92 -3.65
CA LEU A 155 0.61 6.22 -3.80
C LEU A 155 1.79 7.20 -3.69
N PRO A 156 2.75 6.98 -2.76
CA PRO A 156 4.00 7.71 -2.76
C PRO A 156 4.84 7.34 -4.00
N PRO A 157 5.92 8.08 -4.32
CA PRO A 157 6.87 7.63 -5.34
C PRO A 157 7.34 6.21 -5.04
N TYR A 158 7.29 5.33 -6.03
CA TYR A 158 7.56 3.90 -5.86
C TYR A 158 8.44 3.32 -6.97
N LEU A 159 9.08 2.21 -6.64
CA LEU A 159 9.74 1.30 -7.58
C LEU A 159 9.05 -0.06 -7.47
N THR A 160 8.66 -0.64 -8.60
CA THR A 160 8.03 -1.96 -8.61
C THR A 160 9.06 -3.08 -8.70
N ALA A 161 8.78 -4.17 -8.00
CA ALA A 161 9.51 -5.43 -8.11
C ALA A 161 8.51 -6.60 -8.07
N TYR A 162 8.90 -7.74 -8.59
CA TYR A 162 8.14 -8.97 -8.43
C TYR A 162 8.34 -9.49 -7.02
N ILE A 163 7.24 -9.73 -6.30
CA ILE A 163 7.25 -10.24 -4.93
C ILE A 163 6.49 -11.55 -4.92
N TRP A 164 7.08 -12.57 -4.32
CA TRP A 164 6.54 -13.91 -4.21
C TRP A 164 6.53 -14.37 -2.76
N ARG A 165 5.47 -15.05 -2.36
CA ARG A 165 5.37 -15.70 -1.06
C ARG A 165 5.45 -17.21 -1.25
N ARG A 166 6.30 -17.89 -0.50
CA ARG A 166 6.35 -19.34 -0.49
C ARG A 166 5.16 -19.92 0.25
N ILE A 167 4.42 -20.84 -0.37
CA ILE A 167 3.23 -21.48 0.19
C ILE A 167 3.39 -23.00 0.42
N ALA A 168 4.37 -23.64 -0.24
CA ALA A 168 4.74 -25.04 0.01
C ALA A 168 6.18 -25.35 -0.44
#